data_0201df2fba89acad90fc878bc31edcf4
#
_entry.id   0201df2fba89acad90fc878bc31edcf4
#
_cell.length_a   1.000
_cell.length_b   1.000
_cell.length_c   1.000
_cell.angle_alpha   90.00
_cell.angle_beta   90.00
_cell.angle_gamma   90.00
#
_symmetry.space_group_name_H-M   'P 1'
#
loop_
_entity.id
_entity.type
_entity.pdbx_description
1 polymer ?
#
loop_
_entity_poly.entity_id
_entity_poly.type
_entity_poly.pdbx_seq_one_letter_code
_entity_poly.pdbx_strand_id
1 'polypeptide(L)' 'MGKKTSFNEILGKNAEELAQLEVELAAKRFTLRVQHAVGQLENTAEIRKTRRELARVKMALRSKIAQ' A
#
# COMPACT_ATOMS: atom_id res chain seq x y z
N MET A 1 3.99 17.02 -1.58
CA MET A 1 2.86 16.78 -1.44
C MET A 1 2.28 15.55 -1.79
N GLY A 2 1.88 14.81 -1.02
CA GLY A 2 1.46 13.50 -1.23
C GLY A 2 0.12 13.43 -1.84
N LYS A 3 0.07 13.02 -3.06
CA LYS A 3 -1.16 12.66 -3.62
C LYS A 3 -1.58 11.39 -2.98
N LYS A 4 -2.76 11.33 -2.47
CA LYS A 4 -3.30 10.08 -2.03
C LYS A 4 -3.58 9.23 -3.25
N THR A 5 -3.07 8.01 -3.26
CA THR A 5 -3.35 7.08 -4.33
C THR A 5 -4.81 6.66 -4.20
N SER A 6 -5.65 7.12 -5.11
CA SER A 6 -7.06 6.77 -5.09
C SER A 6 -7.27 5.41 -5.73
N PHE A 7 -8.41 4.80 -5.45
CA PHE A 7 -8.73 3.51 -6.03
C PHE A 7 -8.80 3.58 -7.56
N ASN A 8 -9.31 4.70 -8.07
CA ASN A 8 -9.38 4.89 -9.52
C ASN A 8 -8.00 4.94 -10.15
N GLU A 9 -7.05 5.60 -9.50
CA GLU A 9 -5.68 5.63 -9.98
C GLU A 9 -5.06 4.25 -9.96
N ILE A 10 -5.36 3.48 -8.92
CA ILE A 10 -4.86 2.12 -8.80
C ILE A 10 -5.40 1.25 -9.93
N LEU A 11 -6.69 1.37 -10.23
CA LEU A 11 -7.30 0.59 -11.29
C LEU A 11 -6.76 0.95 -12.66
N GLY A 12 -6.25 2.17 -12.84
CA GLY A 12 -5.69 2.60 -14.10
C GLY A 12 -4.29 2.07 -14.36
N LYS A 13 -3.64 1.47 -13.37
CA LYS A 13 -2.30 0.94 -13.53
C LYS A 13 -2.33 -0.47 -14.11
N ASN A 14 -1.27 -0.84 -14.86
CA ASN A 14 -1.18 -2.20 -15.37
C ASN A 14 -0.68 -3.14 -14.27
N ALA A 15 -0.67 -4.45 -14.56
CA ALA A 15 -0.32 -5.44 -13.56
C ALA A 15 1.11 -5.30 -13.04
N GLU A 16 2.04 -4.92 -13.91
CA GLU A 16 3.43 -4.73 -13.50
C GLU A 16 3.57 -3.58 -12.53
N GLU A 17 2.90 -2.47 -12.83
CA GLU A 17 2.93 -1.30 -11.96
C GLU A 17 2.29 -1.60 -10.62
N LEU A 18 1.20 -2.37 -10.63
CA LEU A 18 0.54 -2.74 -9.38
C LEU A 18 1.40 -3.68 -8.54
N ALA A 19 2.08 -4.63 -9.19
CA ALA A 19 2.96 -5.54 -8.48
C ALA A 19 4.10 -4.79 -7.81
N GLN A 20 4.67 -3.81 -8.52
CA GLN A 20 5.75 -3.00 -7.97
C GLN A 20 5.25 -2.14 -6.81
N LEU A 21 4.08 -1.56 -6.96
CA LEU A 21 3.48 -0.76 -5.90
C LEU A 21 3.20 -1.62 -4.67
N GLU A 22 2.76 -2.85 -4.87
CA GLU A 22 2.52 -3.77 -3.77
C GLU A 22 3.80 -4.03 -2.98
N VAL A 23 4.91 -4.25 -3.68
CA VAL A 23 6.19 -4.48 -3.01
C VAL A 23 6.61 -3.26 -2.19
N GLU A 24 6.46 -2.07 -2.78
CA GLU A 24 6.83 -0.84 -2.09
C GLU A 24 5.99 -0.61 -0.85
N LEU A 25 4.68 -0.84 -0.96
CA LEU A 25 3.79 -0.65 0.17
C LEU A 25 4.01 -1.70 1.25
N ALA A 26 4.33 -2.92 0.86
CA ALA A 26 4.64 -3.97 1.83
C ALA A 26 5.91 -3.64 2.60
N ALA A 27 6.92 -3.12 1.92
CA ALA A 27 8.15 -2.70 2.57
C ALA A 27 7.89 -1.54 3.53
N LYS A 28 7.08 -0.58 3.11
CA LYS A 28 6.72 0.55 3.96
C LYS A 28 5.96 0.09 5.19
N ARG A 29 5.03 -0.84 5.01
CA ARG A 29 4.26 -1.38 6.13
C ARG A 29 5.17 -2.07 7.13
N PHE A 30 6.13 -2.84 6.64
CA PHE A 30 7.07 -3.52 7.51
C PHE A 30 7.89 -2.52 8.32
N THR A 31 8.41 -1.48 7.66
CA THR A 31 9.18 -0.44 8.32
C THR A 31 8.36 0.24 9.42
N LEU A 32 7.10 0.57 9.11
CA LEU A 32 6.23 1.22 10.08
C LEU A 32 5.95 0.31 11.28
N ARG A 33 5.79 -0.98 11.03
CA ARG A 33 5.58 -1.93 12.11
C ARG A 33 6.80 -2.02 13.03
N VAL A 34 7.98 -2.04 12.45
CA VAL A 34 9.21 -2.08 13.23
C VAL A 34 9.34 -0.81 14.07
N GLN A 35 9.10 0.35 13.45
CA GLN A 35 9.18 1.62 14.16
C GLN A 35 8.20 1.68 15.32
N HIS A 36 7.00 1.18 15.10
CA HIS A 36 5.98 1.16 16.15
C HIS A 36 6.40 0.21 17.29
N ALA A 37 6.96 -0.95 16.94
CA ALA A 37 7.36 -1.93 17.92
C ALA A 37 8.48 -1.43 18.83
N VAL A 38 9.39 -0.59 18.30
CA VAL A 38 10.48 -0.05 19.10
C VAL A 38 10.14 1.31 19.71
N GLY A 39 8.88 1.73 19.60
CA GLY A 39 8.43 2.95 20.24
C GLY A 39 8.80 4.24 19.53
N GLN A 40 9.28 4.15 18.31
CA GLN A 40 9.67 5.35 17.57
C GLN A 40 8.53 6.01 16.82
N LEU A 41 7.45 5.28 16.60
CA LEU A 41 6.30 5.79 15.87
C LEU A 41 5.14 5.99 16.82
N GLU A 42 4.73 7.24 17.04
CA GLU A 42 3.64 7.52 17.96
C GLU A 42 2.28 7.50 17.26
N ASN A 43 2.25 7.85 15.99
CA ASN A 43 1.01 7.94 15.26
C ASN A 43 0.75 6.68 14.46
N THR A 44 -0.27 5.92 14.84
CA THR A 44 -0.62 4.67 14.17
C THR A 44 -1.48 4.88 12.92
N ALA A 45 -1.88 6.12 12.66
CA ALA A 45 -2.69 6.41 11.46
C ALA A 45 -1.95 6.06 10.18
N GLU A 46 -0.62 6.26 10.14
CA GLU A 46 0.19 5.90 8.97
C GLU A 46 0.17 4.40 8.72
N ILE A 47 0.18 3.61 9.80
CA ILE A 47 0.13 2.16 9.68
C ILE A 47 -1.19 1.73 9.05
N ARG A 48 -2.30 2.28 9.53
CA ARG A 48 -3.62 1.96 9.00
C ARG A 48 -3.78 2.41 7.56
N LYS A 49 -3.26 3.59 7.24
CA LYS A 49 -3.35 4.12 5.90
C LYS A 49 -2.59 3.24 4.91
N THR A 50 -1.37 2.86 5.27
CA THR A 50 -0.55 2.01 4.41
C THR A 50 -1.20 0.64 4.24
N ARG A 51 -1.75 0.09 5.31
CA ARG A 51 -2.44 -1.19 5.24
C ARG A 51 -3.62 -1.14 4.29
N ARG A 52 -4.39 -0.05 4.34
CA ARG A 52 -5.55 0.15 3.46
C ARG A 52 -5.12 0.26 2.00
N GLU A 53 -4.07 1.03 1.74
CA GLU A 53 -3.57 1.18 0.38
C GLU A 53 -3.07 -0.14 -0.17
N LEU A 54 -2.38 -0.91 0.66
CA LEU A 54 -1.88 -2.22 0.25
C LEU A 54 -3.03 -3.16 -0.10
N ALA A 55 -4.10 -3.14 0.70
CA ALA A 55 -5.26 -3.97 0.44
C ALA A 55 -5.93 -3.61 -0.89
N ARG A 56 -6.01 -2.31 -1.18
CA ARG A 56 -6.59 -1.85 -2.44
C ARG A 56 -5.74 -2.26 -3.64
N VAL A 57 -4.42 -2.17 -3.50
CA VAL A 57 -3.51 -2.58 -4.56
C VAL A 57 -3.63 -4.08 -4.81
N LYS A 58 -3.69 -4.87 -3.75
CA LYS A 58 -3.84 -6.32 -3.88
C LYS A 58 -5.15 -6.68 -4.57
N MET A 59 -6.22 -5.99 -4.23
CA MET A 59 -7.52 -6.23 -4.85
C MET A 59 -7.49 -5.89 -6.34
N ALA A 60 -6.90 -4.75 -6.68
CA ALA A 60 -6.80 -4.33 -8.08
C ALA A 60 -5.94 -5.30 -8.89
N LEU A 61 -4.84 -5.76 -8.31
CA LEU A 61 -3.94 -6.68 -8.97
C LEU A 61 -4.64 -8.02 -9.22
N ARG A 62 -5.36 -8.51 -8.22
CA ARG A 62 -6.11 -9.76 -8.35
C ARG A 62 -7.16 -9.65 -9.45
N SER A 63 -7.85 -8.51 -9.52
CA SER A 63 -8.86 -8.28 -10.53
C SER A 63 -8.25 -8.32 -11.93
N LYS A 64 -7.09 -7.71 -12.11
CA LYS A 64 -6.46 -7.71 -13.43
C LYS A 64 -5.95 -9.09 -13.83
N ILE A 65 -5.45 -9.85 -12.87
CA ILE A 65 -4.96 -11.19 -13.15
C ILE A 65 -6.12 -12.14 -13.44
N ALA A 66 -7.25 -11.95 -12.77
CA ALA A 66 -8.42 -12.79 -12.94
C ALA A 66 -9.11 -12.60 -14.30
N GLN A 67 -8.81 -11.51 -14.98
CA GLN A 67 -9.31 -11.27 -16.32
C GLN A 67 -8.39 -11.96 -17.32
#